data_813b025056746b4110d2a2f9e012643b
#
_entry.id   813b025056746b4110d2a2f9e012643b
#
_cell.length_a   1.000
_cell.length_b   1.000
_cell.length_c   1.000
_cell.angle_alpha   90.00
_cell.angle_beta   90.00
_cell.angle_gamma   90.00
#
_symmetry.space_group_name_H-M   'P 1'
#
loop_
_entity.id
_entity.type
_entity.pdbx_description
1 polymer ?
#
loop_
_entity_poly.entity_id
_entity_poly.type
_entity_poly.pdbx_seq_one_letter_code
_entity_poly.pdbx_strand_id
1 'polypeptide(L)'
;MSQADFRAQARIETAQASKYLQQLCKHFLHKLPASFDATAGQIGFPAGETRLTADAQELAISLAAASDDDLVRLKDVVARHLERFAFRETLRIEWREAAD
;
A
#
# COMPACT_ATOMS: atom_id res chain seq x y z
N MET A 1 -16.69 -13.26 11.65
CA MET A 1 -17.33 -12.31 10.75
C MET A 1 -16.29 -11.34 10.21
N SER A 2 -16.32 -11.11 8.93
CA SER A 2 -15.36 -10.20 8.31
C SER A 2 -15.64 -8.75 8.70
N GLN A 3 -14.58 -8.02 9.00
CA GLN A 3 -14.69 -6.61 9.38
C GLN A 3 -14.40 -5.69 8.21
N ALA A 4 -13.70 -6.18 7.20
CA ALA A 4 -13.29 -5.37 6.07
C ALA A 4 -13.96 -5.90 4.82
N ASP A 5 -15.01 -5.21 4.40
CA ASP A 5 -15.78 -5.65 3.24
C ASP A 5 -15.31 -4.99 1.95
N PHE A 6 -14.52 -3.94 2.04
CA PHE A 6 -14.08 -3.17 0.87
C PHE A 6 -12.58 -3.36 0.71
N ARG A 7 -12.18 -3.93 -0.42
CA ARG A 7 -10.79 -4.27 -0.68
C ARG A 7 -10.36 -3.80 -2.06
N ALA A 8 -9.10 -3.47 -2.16
CA ALA A 8 -8.51 -3.12 -3.44
C ALA A 8 -7.08 -3.59 -3.46
N GLN A 9 -6.55 -3.78 -4.66
CA GLN A 9 -5.16 -4.16 -4.80
C GLN A 9 -4.59 -3.53 -6.05
N ALA A 10 -3.27 -3.38 -6.06
CA ALA A 10 -2.54 -2.87 -7.21
C ALA A 10 -1.23 -3.61 -7.32
N ARG A 11 -0.77 -3.81 -8.55
CA ARG A 11 0.55 -4.35 -8.83
C ARG A 11 1.29 -3.30 -9.64
N ILE A 12 2.40 -2.83 -9.09
CA ILE A 12 3.14 -1.73 -9.66
C ILE A 12 4.48 -2.24 -10.15
N GLU A 13 4.71 -2.14 -11.45
CA GLU A 13 5.95 -2.56 -12.06
C GLU A 13 7.06 -1.59 -11.67
N THR A 14 8.09 -2.08 -11.00
CA THR A 14 9.24 -1.26 -10.64
C THR A 14 10.37 -2.17 -10.14
N ALA A 15 11.58 -1.84 -10.51
CA ALA A 15 12.76 -2.53 -10.00
C ALA A 15 13.10 -2.07 -8.57
N GLN A 16 12.44 -1.03 -8.07
CA GLN A 16 12.71 -0.46 -6.75
C GLN A 16 11.62 -0.82 -5.73
N ALA A 17 10.93 -1.94 -5.94
CA ALA A 17 9.79 -2.31 -5.11
C ALA A 17 10.13 -2.39 -3.62
N SER A 18 11.23 -3.05 -3.28
CA SER A 18 11.64 -3.18 -1.88
C SER A 18 11.96 -1.82 -1.25
N LYS A 19 12.63 -0.96 -2.01
CA LYS A 19 12.96 0.38 -1.53
C LYS A 19 11.70 1.17 -1.19
N TYR A 20 10.71 1.14 -2.08
CA TYR A 20 9.47 1.89 -1.85
C TYR A 20 8.65 1.30 -0.71
N LEU A 21 8.61 -0.03 -0.62
CA LEU A 21 7.92 -0.70 0.49
C LEU A 21 8.50 -0.25 1.82
N GLN A 22 9.81 -0.31 1.95
CA GLN A 22 10.48 0.06 3.19
C GLN A 22 10.33 1.54 3.49
N GLN A 23 10.41 2.38 2.47
CA GLN A 23 10.27 3.81 2.63
C GLN A 23 8.88 4.18 3.13
N LEU A 24 7.85 3.55 2.56
CA LEU A 24 6.48 3.81 2.96
C LEU A 24 6.23 3.39 4.41
N CYS A 25 6.65 2.19 4.77
CA CYS A 25 6.45 1.68 6.12
C CYS A 25 7.23 2.53 7.14
N LYS A 26 8.46 2.89 6.84
CA LYS A 26 9.26 3.74 7.71
C LYS A 26 8.61 5.10 7.93
N HIS A 27 8.05 5.66 6.88
CA HIS A 27 7.42 6.96 6.94
C HIS A 27 6.30 7.00 7.98
N PHE A 28 5.51 5.92 8.06
CA PHE A 28 4.37 5.87 8.97
C PHE A 28 4.67 5.24 10.31
N LEU A 29 5.83 4.61 10.47
CA LEU A 29 6.17 3.87 11.69
C LEU A 29 6.13 4.74 12.95
N HIS A 30 6.39 6.03 12.82
CA HIS A 30 6.40 6.93 13.97
C HIS A 30 5.01 7.21 14.54
N LYS A 31 3.98 7.02 13.73
CA LYS A 31 2.63 7.42 14.13
C LYS A 31 1.63 6.29 14.11
N LEU A 32 1.91 5.22 13.38
CA LEU A 32 0.96 4.15 13.14
C LEU A 32 1.61 2.79 13.37
N PRO A 33 0.81 1.77 13.74
CA PRO A 33 1.35 0.42 13.80
C PRO A 33 1.84 0.02 12.42
N ALA A 34 3.09 -0.36 12.34
CA ALA A 34 3.68 -0.79 11.07
C ALA A 34 4.80 -1.77 11.34
N SER A 35 4.96 -2.73 10.44
CA SER A 35 6.08 -3.67 10.48
C SER A 35 6.46 -3.99 9.06
N PHE A 36 7.75 -4.27 8.84
CA PHE A 36 8.21 -4.54 7.48
C PHE A 36 9.59 -5.17 7.49
N ASP A 37 9.89 -5.83 6.38
CA ASP A 37 11.26 -6.23 6.05
C ASP A 37 11.47 -5.91 4.56
N ALA A 38 12.46 -6.50 3.94
CA ALA A 38 12.81 -6.17 2.56
C ALA A 38 11.76 -6.64 1.54
N THR A 39 10.92 -7.61 1.91
CA THR A 39 9.98 -8.22 0.96
C THR A 39 8.51 -8.08 1.33
N ALA A 40 8.21 -7.73 2.58
CA ALA A 40 6.83 -7.64 3.03
C ALA A 40 6.67 -6.55 4.07
N GLY A 41 5.49 -5.95 4.12
CA GLY A 41 5.19 -4.92 5.11
C GLY A 41 3.71 -4.76 5.31
N GLN A 42 3.35 -4.11 6.42
CA GLN A 42 1.96 -3.78 6.69
C GLN A 42 1.89 -2.51 7.54
N ILE A 43 0.83 -1.75 7.32
CA ILE A 43 0.58 -0.50 8.04
C ILE A 43 -0.88 -0.47 8.44
N GLY A 44 -1.15 -0.19 9.73
CA GLY A 44 -2.52 -0.02 10.21
C GLY A 44 -2.90 1.44 10.22
N PHE A 45 -3.61 1.88 9.20
CA PHE A 45 -4.14 3.25 9.12
C PHE A 45 -5.48 3.34 9.85
N PRO A 46 -5.87 4.53 10.31
CA PRO A 46 -7.23 4.68 10.85
C PRO A 46 -8.32 4.28 9.87
N ALA A 47 -8.09 4.50 8.57
CA ALA A 47 -9.06 4.16 7.53
C ALA A 47 -9.08 2.67 7.19
N GLY A 48 -8.04 1.92 7.56
CA GLY A 48 -7.98 0.50 7.25
C GLY A 48 -6.57 -0.01 7.19
N GLU A 49 -6.41 -1.21 6.67
CA GLU A 49 -5.12 -1.90 6.66
C GLU A 49 -4.50 -1.92 5.27
N THR A 50 -3.19 -1.73 5.23
CA THR A 50 -2.42 -1.79 3.99
C THR A 50 -1.35 -2.87 4.14
N ARG A 51 -1.27 -3.76 3.16
CA ARG A 51 -0.24 -4.79 3.10
C ARG A 51 0.52 -4.64 1.79
N LEU A 52 1.83 -4.85 1.87
CA LEU A 52 2.70 -4.71 0.71
C LEU A 52 3.63 -5.91 0.61
N THR A 53 3.92 -6.31 -0.62
CA THR A 53 4.97 -7.28 -0.89
C THR A 53 5.81 -6.76 -2.04
N ALA A 54 7.09 -7.11 -2.05
CA ALA A 54 8.01 -6.64 -3.06
C ALA A 54 8.86 -7.78 -3.57
N ASP A 55 9.07 -7.81 -4.89
CA ASP A 55 10.06 -8.70 -5.48
C ASP A 55 10.93 -7.87 -6.44
N ALA A 56 11.71 -8.53 -7.27
CA ALA A 56 12.66 -7.82 -8.14
C ALA A 56 11.97 -7.02 -9.24
N GLN A 57 10.69 -7.24 -9.48
CA GLN A 57 10.00 -6.68 -10.63
C GLN A 57 8.76 -5.86 -10.29
N GLU A 58 8.16 -6.07 -9.12
CA GLU A 58 6.93 -5.37 -8.81
C GLU A 58 6.70 -5.17 -7.32
N LEU A 59 5.91 -4.15 -7.02
CA LEU A 59 5.40 -3.88 -5.69
C LEU A 59 3.90 -4.19 -5.71
N ALA A 60 3.47 -5.11 -4.87
CA ALA A 60 2.06 -5.46 -4.76
C ALA A 60 1.49 -4.86 -3.49
N ILE A 61 0.32 -4.26 -3.60
CA ILE A 61 -0.35 -3.58 -2.48
C ILE A 61 -1.76 -4.09 -2.35
N SER A 62 -2.16 -4.41 -1.11
CA SER A 62 -3.53 -4.81 -0.79
C SER A 62 -4.08 -3.88 0.27
N LEU A 63 -5.29 -3.39 0.05
CA LEU A 63 -5.98 -2.51 0.98
C LEU A 63 -7.26 -3.17 1.46
N ALA A 64 -7.60 -2.94 2.72
CA ALA A 64 -8.85 -3.43 3.29
C ALA A 64 -9.43 -2.36 4.20
N ALA A 65 -10.71 -2.02 4.00
CA ALA A 65 -11.37 -0.98 4.76
C ALA A 65 -12.81 -1.37 5.08
N ALA A 66 -13.38 -0.73 6.09
CA ALA A 66 -14.74 -1.02 6.52
C ALA A 66 -15.80 -0.28 5.71
N SER A 67 -15.40 0.71 4.92
CA SER A 67 -16.33 1.47 4.09
C SER A 67 -15.65 1.86 2.78
N ASP A 68 -16.47 2.20 1.79
CA ASP A 68 -15.95 2.65 0.51
C ASP A 68 -15.20 3.98 0.66
N ASP A 69 -15.70 4.87 1.47
CA ASP A 69 -15.04 6.15 1.71
C ASP A 69 -13.65 5.96 2.30
N ASP A 70 -13.52 5.05 3.25
CA ASP A 70 -12.23 4.74 3.85
C ASP A 70 -11.28 4.10 2.84
N LEU A 71 -11.82 3.26 1.96
CA LEU A 71 -11.01 2.64 0.91
C LEU A 71 -10.45 3.70 -0.03
N VAL A 72 -11.26 4.68 -0.39
CA VAL A 72 -10.82 5.79 -1.25
C VAL A 72 -9.69 6.57 -0.56
N ARG A 73 -9.81 6.80 0.75
CA ARG A 73 -8.76 7.49 1.50
C ARG A 73 -7.47 6.70 1.55
N LEU A 74 -7.56 5.37 1.71
CA LEU A 74 -6.37 4.53 1.69
C LEU A 74 -5.67 4.59 0.34
N LYS A 75 -6.44 4.47 -0.74
CA LYS A 75 -5.88 4.56 -2.09
C LYS A 75 -5.12 5.86 -2.28
N ASP A 76 -5.72 6.95 -1.86
CA ASP A 76 -5.13 8.27 -2.02
C ASP A 76 -3.84 8.44 -1.22
N VAL A 77 -3.87 8.09 0.07
CA VAL A 77 -2.71 8.30 0.92
C VAL A 77 -1.53 7.43 0.48
N VAL A 78 -1.80 6.19 0.10
CA VAL A 78 -0.75 5.28 -0.36
C VAL A 78 -0.16 5.76 -1.68
N ALA A 79 -1.02 6.07 -2.64
CA ALA A 79 -0.57 6.48 -3.98
C ALA A 79 0.24 7.78 -3.93
N ARG A 80 -0.23 8.77 -3.19
CA ARG A 80 0.46 10.05 -3.12
C ARG A 80 1.84 9.95 -2.51
N HIS A 81 1.98 9.13 -1.47
CA HIS A 81 3.28 8.94 -0.85
C HIS A 81 4.23 8.18 -1.75
N LEU A 82 3.74 7.13 -2.42
CA LEU A 82 4.58 6.38 -3.35
C LEU A 82 5.05 7.24 -4.50
N GLU A 83 4.17 8.06 -5.06
CA GLU A 83 4.52 8.95 -6.16
C GLU A 83 5.58 9.94 -5.74
N ARG A 84 5.50 10.43 -4.51
CA ARG A 84 6.50 11.35 -3.99
C ARG A 84 7.85 10.68 -3.80
N PHE A 85 7.87 9.45 -3.28
CA PHE A 85 9.12 8.73 -3.11
C PHE A 85 9.76 8.37 -4.44
N ALA A 86 8.93 8.09 -5.45
CA ALA A 86 9.39 7.65 -6.76
C ALA A 86 9.60 8.82 -7.71
N PHE A 87 10.33 9.82 -7.26
CA PHE A 87 10.48 11.04 -8.05
C PHE A 87 11.32 10.85 -9.33
N ARG A 88 12.02 9.73 -9.46
CA ARG A 88 12.85 9.43 -10.64
C ARG A 88 12.16 8.52 -11.64
N GLU A 89 10.96 8.07 -11.37
CA GLU A 89 10.21 7.24 -12.31
C GLU A 89 8.73 7.50 -12.13
N THR A 90 7.96 7.23 -13.17
CA THR A 90 6.52 7.36 -13.10
C THR A 90 5.93 6.00 -12.75
N LEU A 91 5.32 5.90 -11.58
CA LEU A 91 4.68 4.67 -11.17
C LEU A 91 3.27 4.60 -11.76
N ARG A 92 2.93 3.44 -12.28
CA ARG A 92 1.59 3.21 -12.80
C ARG A 92 0.79 2.48 -11.73
N ILE A 93 -0.03 3.24 -11.01
CA ILE A 93 -0.82 2.71 -9.91
C ILE A 93 -2.26 2.57 -10.34
N GLU A 94 -2.66 1.34 -10.63
CA GLU A 94 -4.03 1.04 -11.06
C GLU A 94 -4.67 0.15 -10.01
N TRP A 95 -5.65 0.69 -9.33
CA TRP A 95 -6.35 -0.04 -8.29
C TRP A 95 -7.45 -0.90 -8.89
N ARG A 96 -7.51 -2.14 -8.41
CA ARG A 96 -8.58 -3.05 -8.77
C ARG A 96 -9.29 -3.45 -7.50
N GLU A 97 -10.60 -3.50 -7.54
CA GLU A 97 -11.35 -3.98 -6.41
C GLU A 97 -11.17 -5.48 -6.29
N ALA A 98 -10.91 -5.93 -5.07
CA ALA A 98 -10.68 -7.34 -4.82
C ALA A 98 -11.98 -7.95 -4.34
N ALA A 99 -12.51 -8.90 -5.10
CA ALA A 99 -13.67 -9.64 -4.68
C ALA A 99 -13.24 -10.71 -3.69
N ASP A 100 -14.09 -10.98 -2.75
CA ASP A 100 -13.82 -12.03 -1.77
C ASP A 100 -13.97 -13.41 -2.35
#